data_5ae3c08349557aac5e6016a7a4d9945b
#
_entry.id   5ae3c08349557aac5e6016a7a4d9945b
#
_cell.length_a   1.000
_cell.length_b   1.000
_cell.length_c   1.000
_cell.angle_alpha   90.00
_cell.angle_beta   90.00
_cell.angle_gamma   90.00
#
_symmetry.space_group_name_H-M   'P 1'
#
loop_
_entity.id
_entity.type
_entity.pdbx_description
1 polymer ?
#
loop_
_entity_poly.entity_id
_entity_poly.type
_entity_poly.pdbx_seq_one_letter_code
_entity_poly.pdbx_strand_id
1 'polypeptide(L)'
;DVFAEEIFISLDNNDLEAKGGVKVILEAKEGGGKPIGIFSEEQPVFIQARGMRYFAEHKRFLFNENVKAWQEEKVLRTDEIELFEETGQILCRGGVESTMLHTTKEGEEEKLKISSEKMTYFPEENLVLYQNKSSLTVKDVTLQAQSISVYMGEEDKGIQKIVARKKVVIVQELGEAYGEEAVYDPENESLVLLGNPVLIDKDGGRTEGHKLTFHMADDRILVENKDRERSVTVIKRER
;
A
#
# COMPACT_ATOMS: atom_id res chain seq x y z
N ASP A 1 15.12 -14.41 15.34
CA ASP A 1 15.42 -14.17 16.77
C ASP A 1 14.26 -13.47 17.47
N VAL A 2 13.96 -13.83 18.71
CA VAL A 2 12.91 -13.23 19.55
C VAL A 2 13.54 -12.74 20.85
N PHE A 3 13.26 -11.48 21.21
CA PHE A 3 13.68 -10.84 22.47
C PHE A 3 12.45 -10.28 23.18
N ALA A 4 12.31 -10.53 24.49
CA ALA A 4 11.21 -10.03 25.30
C ALA A 4 11.61 -10.05 26.78
N GLU A 5 10.85 -9.37 27.65
CA GLU A 5 11.04 -9.44 29.10
C GLU A 5 10.67 -10.83 29.65
N GLU A 6 9.59 -11.42 29.10
CA GLU A 6 9.09 -12.74 29.48
C GLU A 6 8.79 -13.58 28.25
N ILE A 7 9.21 -14.84 28.25
CA ILE A 7 8.92 -15.82 27.21
C ILE A 7 8.39 -17.09 27.88
N PHE A 8 7.21 -17.52 27.47
CA PHE A 8 6.54 -18.74 27.93
C PHE A 8 6.43 -19.71 26.76
N ILE A 9 6.74 -20.97 27.01
CA ILE A 9 6.60 -22.07 26.05
C ILE A 9 5.66 -23.10 26.64
N SER A 10 4.57 -23.40 25.93
CA SER A 10 3.67 -24.49 26.28
C SER A 10 4.27 -25.82 25.82
N LEU A 11 4.49 -26.75 26.75
CA LEU A 11 5.04 -28.06 26.41
C LEU A 11 4.04 -29.02 25.80
N ASP A 12 2.74 -28.73 25.90
CA ASP A 12 1.68 -29.58 25.36
C ASP A 12 1.49 -29.41 23.86
N ASN A 13 1.58 -28.16 23.36
CA ASN A 13 1.32 -27.82 21.96
C ASN A 13 2.46 -27.06 21.28
N ASN A 14 3.56 -26.82 21.99
CA ASN A 14 4.73 -26.04 21.52
C ASN A 14 4.40 -24.58 21.13
N ASP A 15 3.31 -24.02 21.63
CA ASP A 15 3.02 -22.61 21.46
C ASP A 15 4.00 -21.75 22.25
N LEU A 16 4.29 -20.56 21.73
CA LEU A 16 5.15 -19.59 22.40
C LEU A 16 4.36 -18.28 22.63
N GLU A 17 4.48 -17.73 23.82
CA GLU A 17 4.00 -16.40 24.16
C GLU A 17 5.17 -15.54 24.66
N ALA A 18 5.32 -14.33 24.11
CA ALA A 18 6.32 -13.36 24.55
C ALA A 18 5.63 -12.04 24.94
N LYS A 19 6.07 -11.43 26.05
CA LYS A 19 5.51 -10.21 26.63
C LYS A 19 6.60 -9.23 27.06
N GLY A 20 6.23 -7.96 27.16
CA GLY A 20 7.13 -6.92 27.67
C GLY A 20 8.13 -6.43 26.64
N GLY A 21 7.68 -5.65 25.66
CA GLY A 21 8.58 -5.03 24.70
C GLY A 21 9.23 -6.02 23.73
N VAL A 22 8.41 -6.82 23.07
CA VAL A 22 8.85 -7.87 22.14
C VAL A 22 9.54 -7.25 20.92
N LYS A 23 10.72 -7.80 20.61
CA LYS A 23 11.45 -7.51 19.36
C LYS A 23 11.75 -8.81 18.64
N VAL A 24 11.43 -8.86 17.36
CA VAL A 24 11.70 -10.01 16.48
C VAL A 24 12.52 -9.56 15.30
N ILE A 25 13.50 -10.37 14.93
CA ILE A 25 14.29 -10.21 13.71
C ILE A 25 13.98 -11.42 12.85
N LEU A 26 13.36 -11.14 11.68
CA LEU A 26 13.18 -12.12 10.63
C LEU A 26 14.35 -11.96 9.66
N GLU A 27 15.25 -12.92 9.68
CA GLU A 27 16.45 -12.90 8.84
C GLU A 27 16.08 -13.15 7.36
N ALA A 28 16.86 -12.55 6.46
CA ALA A 28 16.79 -12.85 5.05
C ALA A 28 17.11 -14.33 4.81
N LYS A 29 16.38 -14.98 3.91
CA LYS A 29 16.65 -16.38 3.55
C LYS A 29 17.74 -16.44 2.49
N GLU A 30 18.83 -17.17 2.75
CA GLU A 30 19.80 -17.51 1.70
C GLU A 30 19.10 -18.29 0.58
N GLY A 31 19.13 -17.75 -0.65
CA GLY A 31 18.52 -18.40 -1.83
C GLY A 31 17.16 -17.84 -2.27
N GLY A 32 16.74 -16.70 -1.72
CA GLY A 32 15.49 -16.04 -2.06
C GLY A 32 14.29 -16.76 -1.43
N GLY A 33 13.54 -16.05 -0.65
CA GLY A 33 12.24 -16.46 -0.14
C GLY A 33 11.15 -15.62 -0.81
N LYS A 34 9.89 -15.70 -0.40
CA LYS A 34 8.84 -14.78 -0.85
C LYS A 34 8.90 -13.49 -0.02
N PRO A 35 8.70 -12.29 -0.63
CA PRO A 35 8.64 -11.04 0.09
C PRO A 35 7.67 -11.12 1.27
N ILE A 36 7.99 -10.43 2.36
CA ILE A 36 7.10 -10.34 3.51
C ILE A 36 6.31 -9.04 3.42
N GLY A 37 5.21 -9.06 2.67
CA GLY A 37 4.37 -7.88 2.48
C GLY A 37 5.05 -6.82 1.63
N ILE A 38 5.35 -5.67 2.24
CA ILE A 38 6.02 -4.53 1.58
C ILE A 38 7.56 -4.60 1.67
N PHE A 39 8.10 -5.62 2.35
CA PHE A 39 9.53 -5.77 2.65
C PHE A 39 10.20 -6.69 1.63
N SER A 40 11.46 -6.41 1.29
CA SER A 40 12.25 -7.26 0.39
C SER A 40 12.79 -8.50 1.12
N GLU A 41 13.17 -9.52 0.36
CA GLU A 41 13.72 -10.77 0.90
C GLU A 41 15.21 -10.67 1.24
N GLU A 42 15.89 -9.68 0.68
CA GLU A 42 17.35 -9.60 0.73
C GLU A 42 17.88 -9.10 2.08
N GLN A 43 17.03 -8.50 2.89
CA GLN A 43 17.44 -7.85 4.13
C GLN A 43 16.54 -8.28 5.30
N PRO A 44 17.03 -8.22 6.54
CA PRO A 44 16.25 -8.58 7.71
C PRO A 44 15.10 -7.60 7.92
N VAL A 45 13.95 -8.14 8.34
CA VAL A 45 12.79 -7.37 8.79
C VAL A 45 12.77 -7.35 10.30
N PHE A 46 12.66 -6.16 10.87
CA PHE A 46 12.54 -5.95 12.30
C PHE A 46 11.07 -5.75 12.67
N ILE A 47 10.62 -6.43 13.73
CA ILE A 47 9.26 -6.26 14.27
C ILE A 47 9.36 -5.91 15.73
N GLN A 48 8.62 -4.92 16.17
CA GLN A 48 8.44 -4.54 17.56
C GLN A 48 6.95 -4.53 17.89
N ALA A 49 6.59 -5.11 19.05
CA ALA A 49 5.23 -5.15 19.55
C ALA A 49 5.23 -5.18 21.09
N ARG A 50 4.08 -5.03 21.73
CA ARG A 50 3.96 -5.23 23.18
C ARG A 50 3.89 -6.72 23.54
N GLY A 51 3.21 -7.51 22.69
CA GLY A 51 3.08 -8.95 22.83
C GLY A 51 3.20 -9.70 21.51
N MET A 52 3.58 -10.96 21.60
CA MET A 52 3.61 -11.90 20.47
C MET A 52 3.14 -13.28 20.95
N ARG A 53 2.41 -13.98 20.09
CA ARG A 53 2.13 -15.41 20.22
C ARG A 53 2.50 -16.15 18.95
N TYR A 54 3.08 -17.30 19.09
CA TYR A 54 3.25 -18.27 18.01
C TYR A 54 2.38 -19.48 18.29
N PHE A 55 1.55 -19.85 17.33
CA PHE A 55 0.66 -21.01 17.38
C PHE A 55 1.29 -22.10 16.50
N ALA A 56 1.92 -23.09 17.13
CA ALA A 56 2.72 -24.09 16.43
C ALA A 56 1.88 -24.98 15.51
N GLU A 57 0.68 -25.39 15.92
CA GLU A 57 -0.25 -26.19 15.11
C GLU A 57 -0.67 -25.46 13.82
N HIS A 58 -0.84 -24.12 13.88
CA HIS A 58 -1.30 -23.31 12.77
C HIS A 58 -0.16 -22.60 12.05
N LYS A 59 1.10 -22.78 12.50
CA LYS A 59 2.28 -22.07 11.98
C LYS A 59 2.01 -20.56 11.76
N ARG A 60 1.49 -19.93 12.80
CA ARG A 60 0.99 -18.56 12.77
C ARG A 60 1.61 -17.73 13.88
N PHE A 61 2.15 -16.58 13.52
CA PHE A 61 2.54 -15.53 14.46
C PHE A 61 1.42 -14.50 14.58
N LEU A 62 1.15 -14.09 15.81
CA LEU A 62 0.27 -12.96 16.15
C LEU A 62 1.08 -11.95 16.95
N PHE A 63 1.29 -10.77 16.40
CA PHE A 63 1.85 -9.61 17.09
C PHE A 63 0.73 -8.66 17.43
N ASN A 64 0.71 -8.11 18.63
CA ASN A 64 -0.33 -7.25 19.10
C ASN A 64 0.17 -6.06 19.92
N GLU A 65 -0.64 -5.01 19.93
CA GLU A 65 -0.45 -3.74 20.60
C GLU A 65 0.77 -2.94 20.13
N ASN A 66 0.50 -1.86 19.38
CA ASN A 66 1.51 -0.94 18.85
C ASN A 66 2.60 -1.65 18.01
N VAL A 67 2.17 -2.45 17.07
CA VAL A 67 3.08 -3.20 16.21
C VAL A 67 3.73 -2.27 15.20
N LYS A 68 5.06 -2.33 15.13
CA LYS A 68 5.87 -1.69 14.11
C LYS A 68 6.77 -2.72 13.46
N ALA A 69 6.64 -2.90 12.13
CA ALA A 69 7.60 -3.64 11.33
C ALA A 69 8.35 -2.66 10.43
N TRP A 70 9.66 -2.90 10.20
CA TRP A 70 10.45 -2.01 9.33
C TRP A 70 11.64 -2.74 8.72
N GLN A 71 12.05 -2.21 7.59
CA GLN A 71 13.24 -2.59 6.83
C GLN A 71 13.73 -1.33 6.12
N GLU A 72 14.89 -0.79 6.52
CA GLU A 72 15.35 0.51 6.04
C GLU A 72 14.29 1.61 6.19
N GLU A 73 13.88 2.23 5.08
CA GLU A 73 12.86 3.28 5.04
C GLU A 73 11.42 2.77 4.88
N LYS A 74 11.24 1.48 4.57
CA LYS A 74 9.93 0.83 4.52
C LYS A 74 9.43 0.59 5.94
N VAL A 75 8.23 1.02 6.24
CA VAL A 75 7.65 0.93 7.60
C VAL A 75 6.20 0.51 7.52
N LEU A 76 5.79 -0.36 8.42
CA LEU A 76 4.41 -0.76 8.66
C LEU A 76 4.07 -0.58 10.14
N ARG A 77 3.00 0.14 10.45
CA ARG A 77 2.45 0.31 11.80
C ARG A 77 1.00 -0.13 11.82
N THR A 78 0.60 -0.78 12.90
CA THR A 78 -0.77 -1.25 13.11
C THR A 78 -0.96 -1.73 14.55
N ASP A 79 -2.18 -2.01 14.99
CA ASP A 79 -2.39 -2.60 16.32
C ASP A 79 -2.11 -4.09 16.32
N GLU A 80 -2.33 -4.80 15.19
CA GLU A 80 -2.20 -6.25 15.10
C GLU A 80 -1.61 -6.68 13.76
N ILE A 81 -0.68 -7.64 13.79
CA ILE A 81 -0.18 -8.38 12.62
C ILE A 81 -0.33 -9.87 12.85
N GLU A 82 -1.03 -10.55 11.95
CA GLU A 82 -0.98 -12.01 11.79
C GLU A 82 -0.10 -12.37 10.59
N LEU A 83 0.89 -13.23 10.81
CA LEU A 83 1.74 -13.81 9.76
C LEU A 83 1.51 -15.31 9.69
N PHE A 84 1.11 -15.80 8.55
CA PHE A 84 0.89 -17.22 8.26
C PHE A 84 2.14 -17.78 7.57
N GLU A 85 2.89 -18.61 8.29
CA GLU A 85 4.21 -19.09 7.85
C GLU A 85 4.15 -19.95 6.59
N GLU A 86 3.12 -20.79 6.45
CA GLU A 86 2.97 -21.70 5.30
C GLU A 86 2.65 -20.96 3.99
N THR A 87 1.79 -19.96 4.07
CA THR A 87 1.34 -19.19 2.89
C THR A 87 2.14 -17.93 2.67
N GLY A 88 2.83 -17.42 3.70
CA GLY A 88 3.45 -16.09 3.69
C GLY A 88 2.44 -14.94 3.71
N GLN A 89 1.14 -15.24 3.88
CA GLN A 89 0.09 -14.22 3.98
C GLN A 89 0.28 -13.39 5.24
N ILE A 90 0.03 -12.08 5.11
CA ILE A 90 0.03 -11.15 6.25
C ILE A 90 -1.33 -10.48 6.34
N LEU A 91 -1.86 -10.37 7.54
CA LEU A 91 -3.08 -9.66 7.83
C LEU A 91 -2.83 -8.65 8.94
N CYS A 92 -3.12 -7.36 8.67
CA CYS A 92 -3.01 -6.27 9.63
C CYS A 92 -4.38 -5.68 9.96
N ARG A 93 -4.60 -5.34 11.23
CA ARG A 93 -5.84 -4.75 11.72
C ARG A 93 -5.56 -3.64 12.73
N GLY A 94 -6.46 -2.66 12.79
CA GLY A 94 -6.41 -1.59 13.78
C GLY A 94 -5.49 -0.43 13.39
N GLY A 95 -5.93 0.38 12.42
CA GLY A 95 -5.19 1.60 12.05
C GLY A 95 -3.85 1.31 11.36
N VAL A 96 -3.93 0.76 10.14
CA VAL A 96 -2.73 0.45 9.35
C VAL A 96 -2.14 1.71 8.74
N GLU A 97 -0.86 1.93 8.95
CA GLU A 97 -0.04 2.94 8.29
C GLU A 97 1.18 2.27 7.68
N SER A 98 1.40 2.43 6.38
CA SER A 98 2.58 1.92 5.70
C SER A 98 3.30 3.00 4.91
N THR A 99 4.63 2.89 4.86
CA THR A 99 5.50 3.66 3.96
C THR A 99 6.20 2.68 3.04
N MET A 100 6.03 2.88 1.74
CA MET A 100 6.69 2.13 0.69
C MET A 100 7.58 3.06 -0.13
N LEU A 101 8.59 2.51 -0.77
CA LEU A 101 9.44 3.22 -1.71
C LEU A 101 9.04 2.84 -3.14
N HIS A 102 9.03 3.81 -4.00
CA HIS A 102 8.86 3.65 -5.44
C HIS A 102 9.96 4.40 -6.16
N THR A 103 10.61 3.76 -7.11
CA THR A 103 11.62 4.41 -7.96
C THR A 103 10.95 4.84 -9.26
N THR A 104 11.00 6.13 -9.57
CA THR A 104 10.49 6.68 -10.83
C THR A 104 11.38 6.27 -12.00
N LYS A 105 10.93 6.50 -13.24
CA LYS A 105 11.74 6.29 -14.45
C LYS A 105 13.04 7.10 -14.46
N GLU A 106 13.03 8.26 -13.84
CA GLU A 106 14.20 9.14 -13.72
C GLU A 106 15.18 8.68 -12.64
N GLY A 107 14.84 7.61 -11.91
CA GLY A 107 15.67 7.03 -10.85
C GLY A 107 15.50 7.74 -9.50
N GLU A 108 14.51 8.60 -9.34
CA GLU A 108 14.19 9.26 -8.07
C GLU A 108 13.39 8.31 -7.17
N GLU A 109 13.72 8.27 -5.89
CA GLU A 109 12.94 7.52 -4.90
C GLU A 109 11.81 8.39 -4.33
N GLU A 110 10.59 7.90 -4.45
CA GLU A 110 9.40 8.51 -3.90
C GLU A 110 8.83 7.67 -2.75
N LYS A 111 8.41 8.36 -1.69
CA LYS A 111 7.73 7.72 -0.54
C LYS A 111 6.23 7.74 -0.74
N LEU A 112 5.65 6.55 -0.84
CA LEU A 112 4.21 6.35 -0.81
C LEU A 112 3.79 6.06 0.63
N LYS A 113 2.91 6.90 1.17
CA LYS A 113 2.29 6.66 2.48
C LYS A 113 0.87 6.18 2.27
N ILE A 114 0.54 5.02 2.83
CA ILE A 114 -0.80 4.45 2.70
C ILE A 114 -1.35 4.18 4.10
N SER A 115 -2.60 4.57 4.32
CA SER A 115 -3.35 4.28 5.54
C SER A 115 -4.68 3.59 5.24
N SER A 116 -5.16 2.75 6.18
CA SER A 116 -6.44 2.06 6.11
C SER A 116 -6.82 1.47 7.47
N GLU A 117 -8.01 0.87 7.60
CA GLU A 117 -8.38 0.13 8.81
C GLU A 117 -7.84 -1.31 8.78
N LYS A 118 -7.60 -1.86 7.58
CA LYS A 118 -7.12 -3.23 7.39
C LYS A 118 -6.21 -3.33 6.18
N MET A 119 -5.17 -4.15 6.27
CA MET A 119 -4.30 -4.53 5.16
C MET A 119 -4.19 -6.05 5.08
N THR A 120 -4.14 -6.58 3.87
CA THR A 120 -3.83 -7.99 3.61
C THR A 120 -2.79 -8.07 2.50
N TYR A 121 -1.74 -8.84 2.72
CA TYR A 121 -0.78 -9.22 1.68
C TYR A 121 -1.06 -10.63 1.17
N PHE A 122 -1.13 -10.78 -0.14
CA PHE A 122 -1.32 -12.03 -0.86
C PHE A 122 -0.04 -12.36 -1.65
N PRO A 123 0.82 -13.27 -1.16
CA PRO A 123 2.11 -13.54 -1.78
C PRO A 123 2.03 -14.12 -3.19
N GLU A 124 1.03 -14.96 -3.46
CA GLU A 124 0.87 -15.58 -4.79
C GLU A 124 0.52 -14.57 -5.88
N GLU A 125 -0.13 -13.46 -5.49
CA GLU A 125 -0.57 -12.39 -6.39
C GLU A 125 0.38 -11.19 -6.37
N ASN A 126 1.39 -11.19 -5.50
CA ASN A 126 2.22 -10.03 -5.18
C ASN A 126 1.37 -8.77 -4.88
N LEU A 127 0.27 -8.96 -4.17
CA LEU A 127 -0.76 -7.96 -3.93
C LEU A 127 -0.81 -7.54 -2.46
N VAL A 128 -0.71 -6.23 -2.22
CA VAL A 128 -1.05 -5.61 -0.94
C VAL A 128 -2.41 -4.91 -1.07
N LEU A 129 -3.40 -5.39 -0.35
CA LEU A 129 -4.77 -4.86 -0.37
C LEU A 129 -5.06 -4.07 0.91
N TYR A 130 -5.26 -2.76 0.78
CA TYR A 130 -5.72 -1.86 1.83
C TYR A 130 -7.24 -1.69 1.75
N GLN A 131 -7.93 -1.84 2.86
CA GLN A 131 -9.40 -1.84 2.91
C GLN A 131 -9.91 -0.94 4.02
N ASN A 132 -11.07 -0.34 3.75
CA ASN A 132 -11.81 0.57 4.61
C ASN A 132 -11.06 1.89 4.85
N LYS A 133 -11.65 2.99 4.36
CA LYS A 133 -11.10 4.34 4.49
C LYS A 133 -9.62 4.42 4.05
N SER A 134 -9.33 3.82 2.90
CA SER A 134 -7.96 3.78 2.40
C SER A 134 -7.56 5.13 1.83
N SER A 135 -6.35 5.59 2.19
CA SER A 135 -5.76 6.82 1.68
C SER A 135 -4.31 6.56 1.28
N LEU A 136 -3.92 7.03 0.10
CA LEU A 136 -2.55 7.01 -0.41
C LEU A 136 -2.10 8.43 -0.65
N THR A 137 -0.92 8.78 -0.16
CA THR A 137 -0.31 10.10 -0.39
C THR A 137 1.09 9.91 -0.99
N VAL A 138 1.34 10.60 -2.08
CA VAL A 138 2.65 10.73 -2.71
C VAL A 138 2.85 12.17 -3.13
N LYS A 139 3.96 12.78 -2.70
CA LYS A 139 4.20 14.23 -2.88
C LYS A 139 2.98 15.05 -2.39
N ASP A 140 2.39 15.84 -3.27
CA ASP A 140 1.23 16.72 -3.04
C ASP A 140 -0.11 16.09 -3.46
N VAL A 141 -0.10 14.84 -3.93
CA VAL A 141 -1.29 14.11 -4.36
C VAL A 141 -1.78 13.19 -3.27
N THR A 142 -3.05 13.29 -2.91
CA THR A 142 -3.73 12.36 -2.01
C THR A 142 -4.89 11.68 -2.76
N LEU A 143 -4.88 10.35 -2.76
CA LEU A 143 -5.92 9.51 -3.33
C LEU A 143 -6.65 8.79 -2.19
N GLN A 144 -7.96 8.93 -2.10
CA GLN A 144 -8.83 8.28 -1.13
C GLN A 144 -9.78 7.33 -1.82
N ALA A 145 -10.08 6.18 -1.20
CA ALA A 145 -11.01 5.20 -1.73
C ALA A 145 -11.50 4.23 -0.64
N GLN A 146 -12.48 3.40 -0.94
CA GLN A 146 -12.87 2.32 -0.03
C GLN A 146 -11.79 1.23 0.04
N SER A 147 -11.10 0.97 -1.07
CA SER A 147 -9.97 0.03 -1.11
C SER A 147 -8.89 0.51 -2.07
N ILE A 148 -7.64 0.21 -1.73
CA ILE A 148 -6.46 0.44 -2.57
C ILE A 148 -5.70 -0.87 -2.66
N SER A 149 -5.47 -1.34 -3.89
CA SER A 149 -4.67 -2.52 -4.24
C SER A 149 -3.34 -2.06 -4.81
N VAL A 150 -2.24 -2.48 -4.21
CA VAL A 150 -0.88 -2.23 -4.70
C VAL A 150 -0.32 -3.56 -5.21
N TYR A 151 -0.09 -3.65 -6.51
CA TYR A 151 0.54 -4.80 -7.15
C TYR A 151 2.04 -4.55 -7.21
N MET A 152 2.80 -5.44 -6.58
CA MET A 152 4.25 -5.39 -6.55
C MET A 152 4.83 -6.06 -7.80
N GLY A 153 5.92 -5.52 -8.30
CA GLY A 153 6.68 -6.16 -9.38
C GLY A 153 7.40 -7.42 -8.89
N GLU A 154 7.74 -8.30 -9.81
CA GLU A 154 8.62 -9.44 -9.54
C GLU A 154 10.06 -8.96 -9.32
N GLU A 155 10.85 -9.70 -8.52
CA GLU A 155 12.28 -9.46 -8.32
C GLU A 155 12.62 -8.00 -7.92
N ASP A 156 11.93 -7.47 -6.91
CA ASP A 156 12.15 -6.10 -6.38
C ASP A 156 11.98 -4.95 -7.39
N LYS A 157 11.27 -5.20 -8.51
CA LYS A 157 10.96 -4.16 -9.52
C LYS A 157 10.03 -3.04 -9.02
N GLY A 158 9.83 -2.95 -7.71
CA GLY A 158 9.01 -1.90 -7.10
C GLY A 158 7.50 -2.10 -7.34
N ILE A 159 6.77 -1.02 -7.52
CA ILE A 159 5.32 -1.04 -7.71
C ILE A 159 5.01 -1.17 -9.20
N GLN A 160 4.27 -2.23 -9.57
CA GLN A 160 3.82 -2.44 -10.94
C GLN A 160 2.57 -1.61 -11.27
N LYS A 161 1.63 -1.53 -10.31
CA LYS A 161 0.34 -0.88 -10.53
C LYS A 161 -0.37 -0.61 -9.20
N ILE A 162 -1.12 0.48 -9.13
CA ILE A 162 -2.03 0.77 -8.01
C ILE A 162 -3.45 0.92 -8.55
N VAL A 163 -4.41 0.28 -7.87
CA VAL A 163 -5.84 0.36 -8.22
C VAL A 163 -6.64 0.76 -7.00
N ALA A 164 -7.29 1.92 -7.07
CA ALA A 164 -8.23 2.38 -6.05
C ALA A 164 -9.66 2.17 -6.52
N ARG A 165 -10.54 1.68 -5.65
CA ARG A 165 -11.92 1.35 -6.00
C ARG A 165 -12.93 1.85 -4.99
N LYS A 166 -14.08 2.29 -5.54
CA LYS A 166 -15.27 2.79 -4.85
C LYS A 166 -15.02 4.11 -4.13
N LYS A 167 -15.81 5.10 -4.50
CA LYS A 167 -15.78 6.46 -3.93
C LYS A 167 -14.36 7.06 -4.01
N VAL A 168 -13.77 6.99 -5.18
CA VAL A 168 -12.43 7.53 -5.39
C VAL A 168 -12.47 9.05 -5.37
N VAL A 169 -11.59 9.64 -4.56
CA VAL A 169 -11.34 11.08 -4.50
C VAL A 169 -9.83 11.30 -4.65
N ILE A 170 -9.45 12.14 -5.60
CA ILE A 170 -8.06 12.58 -5.78
C ILE A 170 -8.02 14.05 -5.43
N VAL A 171 -7.15 14.42 -4.50
CA VAL A 171 -6.94 15.79 -4.04
C VAL A 171 -5.54 16.23 -4.42
N GLN A 172 -5.44 17.38 -5.06
CA GLN A 172 -4.16 18.04 -5.38
C GLN A 172 -4.31 19.56 -5.18
N GLU A 173 -3.19 20.27 -5.24
CA GLU A 173 -3.18 21.74 -5.07
C GLU A 173 -4.15 22.47 -6.00
N LEU A 174 -4.36 21.97 -7.22
CA LEU A 174 -5.15 22.60 -8.28
C LEU A 174 -6.63 22.20 -8.30
N GLY A 175 -7.06 21.28 -7.43
CA GLY A 175 -8.45 20.85 -7.38
C GLY A 175 -8.65 19.41 -6.94
N GLU A 176 -9.86 18.93 -7.12
CA GLU A 176 -10.30 17.62 -6.72
C GLU A 176 -10.93 16.85 -7.88
N ALA A 177 -10.67 15.54 -7.96
CA ALA A 177 -11.30 14.68 -8.94
C ALA A 177 -12.01 13.52 -8.25
N TYR A 178 -13.18 13.15 -8.76
CA TYR A 178 -14.07 12.14 -8.22
C TYR A 178 -14.36 11.06 -9.24
N GLY A 179 -14.43 9.79 -8.82
CA GLY A 179 -14.75 8.66 -9.70
C GLY A 179 -15.02 7.38 -8.91
N GLU A 180 -15.20 6.28 -9.63
CA GLU A 180 -15.44 4.97 -9.01
C GLU A 180 -14.20 4.08 -8.98
N GLU A 181 -13.30 4.24 -9.94
CA GLU A 181 -12.03 3.51 -10.00
C GLU A 181 -10.91 4.45 -10.47
N ALA A 182 -9.75 4.37 -9.82
CA ALA A 182 -8.53 4.98 -10.31
C ALA A 182 -7.45 3.92 -10.50
N VAL A 183 -6.72 4.02 -11.62
CA VAL A 183 -5.61 3.13 -11.94
C VAL A 183 -4.36 3.98 -12.17
N TYR A 184 -3.37 3.81 -11.32
CA TYR A 184 -2.04 4.41 -11.50
C TYR A 184 -1.10 3.38 -12.11
N ASP A 185 -0.46 3.77 -13.18
CA ASP A 185 0.57 3.02 -13.90
C ASP A 185 1.90 3.77 -13.75
N PRO A 186 2.82 3.28 -12.90
CA PRO A 186 4.11 3.93 -12.69
C PRO A 186 4.99 3.92 -13.94
N GLU A 187 4.89 2.89 -14.77
CA GLU A 187 5.70 2.77 -15.99
C GLU A 187 5.35 3.87 -17.01
N ASN A 188 4.08 4.23 -17.11
CA ASN A 188 3.62 5.28 -18.00
C ASN A 188 3.41 6.62 -17.30
N GLU A 189 3.68 6.70 -16.00
CA GLU A 189 3.43 7.88 -15.15
C GLU A 189 2.03 8.46 -15.38
N SER A 190 1.05 7.57 -15.46
CA SER A 190 -0.32 7.92 -15.79
C SER A 190 -1.30 7.47 -14.71
N LEU A 191 -2.24 8.34 -14.38
CA LEU A 191 -3.35 8.05 -13.49
C LEU A 191 -4.66 8.17 -14.28
N VAL A 192 -5.37 7.05 -14.40
CA VAL A 192 -6.65 6.97 -15.11
C VAL A 192 -7.79 6.93 -14.10
N LEU A 193 -8.76 7.83 -14.25
CA LEU A 193 -9.96 7.87 -13.41
C LEU A 193 -11.19 7.51 -14.25
N LEU A 194 -11.96 6.56 -13.76
CA LEU A 194 -13.10 5.91 -14.41
C LEU A 194 -14.38 6.02 -13.55
N GLY A 195 -15.54 5.76 -14.20
CA GLY A 195 -16.84 5.72 -13.53
C GLY A 195 -17.50 7.09 -13.47
N ASN A 196 -17.67 7.73 -14.62
CA ASN A 196 -18.20 9.08 -14.78
C ASN A 196 -17.42 10.11 -13.94
N PRO A 197 -16.12 10.22 -14.20
CA PRO A 197 -15.28 11.08 -13.42
C PRO A 197 -15.64 12.55 -13.57
N VAL A 198 -15.46 13.30 -12.48
CA VAL A 198 -15.67 14.73 -12.39
C VAL A 198 -14.39 15.36 -11.85
N LEU A 199 -13.88 16.37 -12.52
CA LEU A 199 -12.79 17.22 -12.04
C LEU A 199 -13.37 18.59 -11.69
N ILE A 200 -13.05 19.08 -10.49
CA ILE A 200 -13.39 20.43 -10.02
C ILE A 200 -12.07 21.14 -9.74
N ASP A 201 -11.78 22.18 -10.49
CA ASP A 201 -10.61 23.00 -10.25
C ASP A 201 -10.83 23.98 -9.08
N LYS A 202 -9.74 24.60 -8.59
CA LYS A 202 -9.78 25.53 -7.46
C LYS A 202 -10.60 26.80 -7.72
N ASP A 203 -10.83 27.14 -8.97
CA ASP A 203 -11.63 28.30 -9.38
C ASP A 203 -13.12 27.95 -9.54
N GLY A 204 -13.48 26.69 -9.27
CA GLY A 204 -14.85 26.16 -9.35
C GLY A 204 -15.26 25.71 -10.75
N GLY A 205 -14.33 25.69 -11.72
CA GLY A 205 -14.54 25.09 -13.02
C GLY A 205 -14.80 23.59 -12.90
N ARG A 206 -15.76 23.06 -13.66
CA ARG A 206 -16.18 21.66 -13.62
C ARG A 206 -15.98 21.01 -14.98
N THR A 207 -15.27 19.90 -14.99
CA THR A 207 -15.04 19.07 -16.17
C THR A 207 -15.54 17.66 -15.90
N GLU A 208 -16.35 17.14 -16.81
CA GLU A 208 -16.91 15.78 -16.73
C GLU A 208 -16.50 14.97 -17.96
N GLY A 209 -16.40 13.66 -17.81
CA GLY A 209 -16.08 12.76 -18.90
C GLY A 209 -16.48 11.32 -18.60
N HIS A 210 -16.22 10.44 -19.55
CA HIS A 210 -16.30 9.00 -19.33
C HIS A 210 -15.02 8.46 -18.70
N LYS A 211 -13.90 9.10 -19.04
CA LYS A 211 -12.56 8.77 -18.54
C LYS A 211 -11.73 10.06 -18.47
N LEU A 212 -10.99 10.22 -17.37
CA LEU A 212 -9.96 11.23 -17.21
C LEU A 212 -8.61 10.52 -17.14
N THR A 213 -7.63 11.01 -17.90
CA THR A 213 -6.25 10.52 -17.81
C THR A 213 -5.34 11.67 -17.43
N PHE A 214 -4.67 11.54 -16.29
CA PHE A 214 -3.66 12.47 -15.80
C PHE A 214 -2.30 11.94 -16.22
N HIS A 215 -1.56 12.71 -17.02
CA HIS A 215 -0.18 12.43 -17.38
C HIS A 215 0.73 13.20 -16.43
N MET A 216 1.38 12.47 -15.49
CA MET A 216 2.16 13.09 -14.42
C MET A 216 3.46 13.72 -14.92
N ALA A 217 4.03 13.19 -16.01
CA ALA A 217 5.29 13.67 -16.58
C ALA A 217 5.20 15.08 -17.18
N ASP A 218 4.04 15.46 -17.74
CA ASP A 218 3.85 16.72 -18.47
C ASP A 218 2.63 17.53 -18.03
N ASP A 219 2.09 17.21 -16.87
CA ASP A 219 0.98 17.90 -16.21
C ASP A 219 -0.27 18.06 -17.10
N ARG A 220 -0.53 17.10 -17.98
CA ARG A 220 -1.70 17.13 -18.89
C ARG A 220 -2.83 16.28 -18.35
N ILE A 221 -4.05 16.78 -18.55
CA ILE A 221 -5.27 16.04 -18.31
C ILE A 221 -5.99 15.84 -19.64
N LEU A 222 -6.25 14.57 -19.98
CA LEU A 222 -7.03 14.19 -21.15
C LEU A 222 -8.42 13.78 -20.69
N VAL A 223 -9.45 14.39 -21.31
CA VAL A 223 -10.86 14.08 -21.05
C VAL A 223 -11.44 13.31 -22.22
N GLU A 224 -11.97 12.12 -22.00
CA GLU A 224 -12.60 11.29 -23.03
C GLU A 224 -14.10 11.14 -22.74
N ASN A 225 -14.94 11.32 -23.76
CA ASN A 225 -16.39 11.13 -23.71
C ASN A 225 -16.84 9.91 -24.51
N LYS A 226 -18.01 9.33 -24.16
CA LYS A 226 -18.54 8.10 -24.79
C LYS A 226 -19.00 8.26 -26.24
N ASP A 227 -19.50 9.43 -26.60
CA ASP A 227 -20.04 9.67 -27.92
C ASP A 227 -18.95 10.14 -28.88
N ARG A 228 -19.13 9.78 -30.17
CA ARG A 228 -18.17 10.00 -31.28
C ARG A 228 -17.71 11.45 -31.52
N GLU A 229 -18.23 12.39 -30.78
CA GLU A 229 -17.76 13.77 -30.71
C GLU A 229 -16.59 13.85 -29.71
N ARG A 230 -15.39 13.72 -30.25
CA ARG A 230 -14.15 13.88 -29.49
C ARG A 230 -13.98 15.35 -29.07
N SER A 231 -14.48 15.72 -27.91
CA SER A 231 -13.94 16.91 -27.25
C SER A 231 -12.73 16.48 -26.40
N VAL A 232 -11.56 16.65 -26.96
CA VAL A 232 -10.31 16.53 -26.20
C VAL A 232 -10.06 17.90 -25.58
N THR A 233 -10.36 18.07 -24.32
CA THR A 233 -9.95 19.25 -23.55
C THR A 233 -8.59 18.94 -22.93
N VAL A 234 -7.55 19.61 -23.40
CA VAL A 234 -6.21 19.54 -22.79
C VAL A 234 -6.08 20.71 -21.84
N ILE A 235 -6.07 20.43 -20.55
CA ILE A 235 -5.77 21.42 -19.52
C ILE A 235 -4.26 21.35 -19.30
N LYS A 236 -3.51 22.39 -19.68
CA LYS A 236 -2.09 22.54 -19.34
C LYS A 236 -1.97 23.30 -18.04
N ARG A 237 -1.13 22.78 -17.14
CA ARG A 237 -0.65 23.57 -16.00
C ARG A 237 0.35 24.61 -16.50
N GLU A 238 0.13 25.89 -16.20
CA GLU A 238 1.20 26.89 -16.27
C GLU A 238 1.99 26.81 -14.95
N ARG A 239 3.30 26.63 -15.08
CA ARG A 239 4.24 26.60 -13.95
C ARG A 239 4.51 28.02 -13.43
#